data_5077ba4cd1ef1663e828ff9658bcb1a6
#
_entry.id   5077ba4cd1ef1663e828ff9658bcb1a6
#
_cell.length_a   1.000
_cell.length_b   1.000
_cell.length_c   1.000
_cell.angle_alpha   90.00
_cell.angle_beta   90.00
_cell.angle_gamma   90.00
#
_symmetry.space_group_name_H-M   'P 1'
#
loop_
_entity.id
_entity.type
_entity.pdbx_description
1 polymer ?
#
loop_
_entity_poly.entity_id
_entity_poly.type
_entity_poly.pdbx_seq_one_letter_code
_entity_poly.pdbx_strand_id
1 'polypeptide(L)'
;EEQIRRNDVNDGGQRFPNGGNEPANIDIILTRGYKVGEILARHFGPDSIKPEYTYLKGDLTQAYTGKIKQFQRSFVFLNLDSKEHPAALIVFDRLTSSNQDFRKTWLLHSIEEPFIDGINITITRSRKDYNGKMINTTLFPASDNLLIKKIGGTGHEFDVMGTNHPAINLPDPATTSDESGSWRIELS
;
A
#
# COMPACT_ATOMS: atom_id res chain seq x y z
N GLU A 1 4.18 -2.72 6.46
CA GLU A 1 5.41 -2.03 6.13
C GLU A 1 6.62 -2.91 6.22
N GLU A 2 7.66 -2.50 5.51
CA GLU A 2 8.84 -3.30 5.33
C GLU A 2 9.60 -3.52 6.63
N GLN A 3 10.27 -4.64 6.66
CA GLN A 3 11.21 -4.97 7.70
C GLN A 3 12.14 -3.80 7.99
N ILE A 4 12.06 -3.28 9.17
CA ILE A 4 13.20 -2.58 9.72
C ILE A 4 14.25 -3.65 9.96
N ARG A 5 15.23 -3.77 9.08
CA ARG A 5 16.33 -4.72 9.18
C ARG A 5 17.20 -4.54 10.43
N ARG A 6 16.92 -3.52 11.21
CA ARG A 6 17.62 -3.22 12.45
C ARG A 6 16.80 -3.81 13.58
N ASN A 7 17.35 -4.82 14.22
CA ASN A 7 16.87 -5.45 15.44
C ASN A 7 15.86 -6.59 15.31
N ASP A 8 15.80 -7.30 14.17
CA ASP A 8 14.98 -8.52 13.99
C ASP A 8 13.49 -8.37 14.34
N VAL A 9 12.98 -7.15 14.35
CA VAL A 9 11.58 -6.90 14.62
C VAL A 9 10.76 -7.23 13.35
N ASN A 10 10.04 -8.32 13.39
CA ASN A 10 9.10 -8.68 12.36
C ASN A 10 7.77 -7.96 12.62
N ASP A 11 7.59 -6.80 12.00
CA ASP A 11 6.38 -5.98 12.09
C ASP A 11 5.18 -6.52 11.27
N GLY A 12 5.39 -7.59 10.52
CA GLY A 12 4.35 -8.26 9.75
C GLY A 12 4.19 -7.78 8.31
N GLY A 13 5.08 -6.93 7.82
CA GLY A 13 5.08 -6.48 6.42
C GLY A 13 5.42 -7.57 5.41
N GLN A 14 5.23 -7.25 4.13
CA GLN A 14 5.65 -8.11 3.01
C GLN A 14 7.16 -8.24 2.98
N ARG A 15 7.65 -9.42 2.62
CA ARG A 15 9.08 -9.68 2.48
C ARG A 15 9.39 -10.80 1.48
N PHE A 16 10.61 -10.83 1.01
CA PHE A 16 11.15 -11.98 0.31
C PHE A 16 11.64 -13.05 1.30
N PRO A 17 11.39 -14.34 1.03
CA PRO A 17 11.81 -15.43 1.92
C PRO A 17 13.30 -15.50 2.19
N ASN A 18 14.13 -15.02 1.27
CA ASN A 18 15.59 -15.07 1.33
C ASN A 18 16.26 -13.86 1.97
N GLY A 19 15.54 -13.05 2.74
CA GLY A 19 16.09 -11.93 3.48
C GLY A 19 16.16 -10.59 2.73
N GLY A 20 15.58 -10.50 1.54
CA GLY A 20 15.27 -9.24 0.88
C GLY A 20 16.46 -8.44 0.33
N ASN A 21 17.57 -9.07 -0.02
CA ASN A 21 18.60 -8.39 -0.80
C ASN A 21 18.13 -8.17 -2.24
N GLU A 22 18.49 -7.04 -2.83
CA GLU A 22 18.18 -6.80 -4.23
C GLU A 22 18.78 -7.89 -5.12
N PRO A 23 17.99 -8.46 -6.04
CA PRO A 23 18.50 -9.46 -6.96
C PRO A 23 19.40 -8.79 -8.00
N ALA A 24 20.60 -9.32 -8.22
CA ALA A 24 21.56 -8.76 -9.16
C ALA A 24 21.14 -8.96 -10.65
N ASN A 25 20.27 -9.93 -10.92
CA ASN A 25 19.80 -10.24 -12.27
C ASN A 25 18.54 -11.10 -12.24
N ILE A 26 17.96 -11.35 -13.43
CA ILE A 26 16.71 -12.11 -13.59
C ILE A 26 16.85 -13.58 -13.12
N ASP A 27 18.00 -14.19 -13.30
CA ASP A 27 18.20 -15.60 -12.93
C ASP A 27 18.14 -15.77 -11.40
N ILE A 28 18.63 -14.78 -10.66
CA ILE A 28 18.50 -14.75 -9.20
C ILE A 28 17.04 -14.59 -8.80
N ILE A 29 16.27 -13.74 -9.48
CA ILE A 29 14.82 -13.60 -9.24
C ILE A 29 14.11 -14.94 -9.42
N LEU A 30 14.43 -15.66 -10.48
CA LEU A 30 13.75 -16.91 -10.83
C LEU A 30 14.17 -18.09 -9.95
N THR A 31 15.39 -18.11 -9.41
CA THR A 31 15.98 -19.30 -8.76
C THR A 31 16.07 -19.20 -7.24
N ARG A 32 16.00 -17.98 -6.66
CA ARG A 32 16.26 -17.79 -5.23
C ARG A 32 15.06 -17.34 -4.40
N GLY A 33 13.84 -17.74 -4.78
CA GLY A 33 12.64 -17.54 -3.98
C GLY A 33 12.15 -16.07 -3.90
N TYR A 34 12.45 -15.25 -4.93
CA TYR A 34 11.87 -13.92 -5.04
C TYR A 34 10.43 -13.93 -5.56
N LYS A 35 9.98 -15.05 -6.14
CA LYS A 35 8.60 -15.20 -6.59
C LYS A 35 7.69 -15.41 -5.38
N VAL A 36 7.17 -14.32 -4.84
CA VAL A 36 6.28 -14.33 -3.67
C VAL A 36 4.83 -13.99 -4.02
N GLY A 37 4.53 -13.84 -5.31
CA GLY A 37 3.18 -13.57 -5.81
C GLY A 37 2.89 -14.35 -7.07
N GLU A 38 1.60 -14.60 -7.32
CA GLU A 38 1.10 -15.25 -8.52
C GLU A 38 -0.12 -14.52 -9.06
N ILE A 39 -0.18 -14.35 -10.38
CA ILE A 39 -1.35 -13.78 -11.05
C ILE A 39 -2.40 -14.88 -11.20
N LEU A 40 -3.53 -14.74 -10.54
CA LEU A 40 -4.66 -15.66 -10.60
C LEU A 40 -5.63 -15.36 -11.73
N ALA A 41 -5.82 -14.06 -12.02
CA ALA A 41 -6.68 -13.63 -13.12
C ALA A 41 -6.27 -12.23 -13.58
N ARG A 42 -6.48 -11.98 -14.87
CA ARG A 42 -6.33 -10.66 -15.48
C ARG A 42 -7.33 -10.49 -16.62
N HIS A 43 -7.86 -9.32 -16.76
CA HIS A 43 -8.75 -8.96 -17.86
C HIS A 43 -8.74 -7.44 -18.07
N PHE A 44 -9.04 -7.01 -19.28
CA PHE A 44 -9.25 -5.62 -19.62
C PHE A 44 -10.20 -5.56 -20.82
N GLY A 45 -10.87 -4.45 -21.01
CA GLY A 45 -11.76 -4.33 -22.15
C GLY A 45 -12.70 -3.13 -22.08
N PRO A 46 -13.63 -3.05 -23.04
CA PRO A 46 -13.72 -3.93 -24.21
C PRO A 46 -12.60 -3.70 -25.23
N ASP A 47 -12.01 -2.49 -25.27
CA ASP A 47 -10.94 -2.12 -26.19
C ASP A 47 -9.56 -2.41 -25.56
N SER A 48 -8.64 -2.93 -26.34
CA SER A 48 -7.28 -3.26 -25.88
C SER A 48 -6.31 -2.06 -25.81
N ILE A 49 -6.62 -0.97 -26.51
CA ILE A 49 -5.80 0.25 -26.56
C ILE A 49 -6.35 1.28 -25.57
N LYS A 50 -7.67 1.38 -25.45
CA LYS A 50 -8.36 2.27 -24.51
C LYS A 50 -9.38 1.48 -23.69
N PRO A 51 -8.91 0.62 -22.79
CA PRO A 51 -9.84 -0.18 -21.99
C PRO A 51 -10.65 0.70 -21.05
N GLU A 52 -11.94 0.43 -20.95
CA GLU A 52 -12.81 1.06 -19.95
C GLU A 52 -12.47 0.57 -18.56
N TYR A 53 -11.96 -0.65 -18.46
CA TYR A 53 -11.49 -1.23 -17.20
C TYR A 53 -10.28 -2.13 -17.38
N THR A 54 -9.53 -2.25 -16.31
CA THR A 54 -8.48 -3.27 -16.15
C THR A 54 -8.68 -4.00 -14.84
N TYR A 55 -8.70 -5.32 -14.90
CA TYR A 55 -8.82 -6.19 -13.73
C TYR A 55 -7.55 -7.03 -13.55
N LEU A 56 -7.08 -7.09 -12.32
CA LEU A 56 -5.97 -7.94 -11.90
C LEU A 56 -6.31 -8.59 -10.57
N LYS A 57 -6.11 -9.91 -10.46
CA LYS A 57 -6.15 -10.63 -9.20
C LYS A 57 -4.85 -11.37 -8.98
N GLY A 58 -4.23 -11.18 -7.82
CA GLY A 58 -3.00 -11.86 -7.41
C GLY A 58 -3.16 -12.62 -6.10
N ASP A 59 -2.41 -13.72 -5.98
CA ASP A 59 -2.13 -14.36 -4.70
C ASP A 59 -0.80 -13.82 -4.17
N LEU A 60 -0.81 -13.29 -2.96
CA LEU A 60 0.33 -12.68 -2.28
C LEU A 60 0.67 -13.42 -0.98
N THR A 61 0.13 -14.60 -0.79
CA THR A 61 0.26 -15.38 0.46
C THR A 61 1.73 -15.59 0.83
N GLN A 62 2.57 -15.90 -0.15
CA GLN A 62 3.99 -16.18 0.09
C GLN A 62 4.83 -14.95 0.40
N ALA A 63 4.31 -13.74 0.14
CA ALA A 63 4.96 -12.49 0.54
C ALA A 63 4.87 -12.22 2.05
N TYR A 64 4.06 -13.00 2.74
CA TYR A 64 3.94 -12.98 4.19
C TYR A 64 4.38 -14.34 4.75
N THR A 65 5.14 -14.36 5.79
CA THR A 65 5.58 -15.60 6.44
C THR A 65 4.39 -16.41 6.98
N GLY A 66 4.64 -17.46 7.77
CA GLY A 66 3.59 -18.31 8.37
C GLY A 66 2.48 -17.59 9.16
N LYS A 67 2.48 -16.26 9.18
CA LYS A 67 1.41 -15.44 9.77
C LYS A 67 0.11 -15.44 8.98
N ILE A 68 0.18 -15.76 7.70
CA ILE A 68 -0.97 -15.72 6.77
C ILE A 68 -1.17 -17.10 6.13
N LYS A 69 -2.42 -17.57 6.13
CA LYS A 69 -2.85 -18.78 5.42
C LYS A 69 -3.23 -18.47 3.98
N GLN A 70 -3.80 -17.30 3.74
CA GLN A 70 -4.21 -16.83 2.41
C GLN A 70 -4.22 -15.31 2.38
N PHE A 71 -3.67 -14.74 1.30
CA PHE A 71 -3.88 -13.35 0.94
C PHE A 71 -4.03 -13.20 -0.57
N GLN A 72 -5.21 -12.81 -1.00
CA GLN A 72 -5.51 -12.50 -2.38
C GLN A 72 -5.95 -11.04 -2.49
N ARG A 73 -5.37 -10.31 -3.44
CA ARG A 73 -5.73 -8.92 -3.75
C ARG A 73 -6.27 -8.82 -5.16
N SER A 74 -7.37 -8.13 -5.28
CA SER A 74 -7.97 -7.78 -6.57
C SER A 74 -7.91 -6.27 -6.76
N PHE A 75 -7.57 -5.86 -7.98
CA PHE A 75 -7.63 -4.49 -8.45
C PHE A 75 -8.61 -4.40 -9.61
N VAL A 76 -9.49 -3.41 -9.58
CA VAL A 76 -10.24 -2.97 -10.76
C VAL A 76 -9.95 -1.50 -10.96
N PHE A 77 -9.26 -1.18 -12.03
CA PHE A 77 -9.08 0.20 -12.47
C PHE A 77 -10.13 0.51 -13.53
N LEU A 78 -10.88 1.58 -13.32
CA LEU A 78 -11.91 2.08 -14.20
C LEU A 78 -11.47 3.39 -14.81
N ASN A 79 -11.49 3.47 -16.13
CA ASN A 79 -11.40 4.73 -16.85
C ASN A 79 -12.81 5.32 -16.91
N LEU A 80 -13.04 6.41 -16.19
CA LEU A 80 -14.32 7.08 -16.16
C LEU A 80 -14.28 8.23 -17.18
N ASP A 81 -15.25 8.31 -18.04
CA ASP A 81 -15.36 9.44 -18.98
C ASP A 81 -15.95 10.68 -18.25
N SER A 82 -15.23 11.13 -17.24
CA SER A 82 -15.62 12.25 -16.38
C SER A 82 -14.43 13.17 -16.15
N LYS A 83 -14.65 14.47 -16.32
CA LYS A 83 -13.63 15.48 -16.03
C LYS A 83 -13.37 15.65 -14.54
N GLU A 84 -14.38 15.40 -13.72
CA GLU A 84 -14.29 15.56 -12.27
C GLU A 84 -13.64 14.31 -11.61
N HIS A 85 -14.01 13.14 -12.10
CA HIS A 85 -13.51 11.86 -11.62
C HIS A 85 -13.01 11.01 -12.80
N PRO A 86 -11.80 11.26 -13.31
CA PRO A 86 -11.33 10.61 -14.54
C PRO A 86 -11.08 9.11 -14.37
N ALA A 87 -10.83 8.67 -13.15
CA ALA A 87 -10.55 7.27 -12.88
C ALA A 87 -11.03 6.85 -11.48
N ALA A 88 -11.28 5.56 -11.33
CA ALA A 88 -11.49 4.93 -10.03
C ALA A 88 -10.68 3.65 -9.92
N LEU A 89 -10.11 3.40 -8.74
CA LEU A 89 -9.41 2.17 -8.41
C LEU A 89 -10.16 1.48 -7.26
N ILE A 90 -10.65 0.27 -7.52
CA ILE A 90 -11.24 -0.60 -6.50
C ILE A 90 -10.17 -1.60 -6.06
N VAL A 91 -9.88 -1.64 -4.78
CA VAL A 91 -8.97 -2.63 -4.17
C VAL A 91 -9.80 -3.53 -3.27
N PHE A 92 -9.73 -4.84 -3.49
CA PHE A 92 -10.42 -5.82 -2.66
C PHE A 92 -9.45 -6.88 -2.18
N ASP A 93 -9.29 -6.96 -0.86
CA ASP A 93 -8.42 -7.90 -0.18
C ASP A 93 -9.23 -9.02 0.48
N ARG A 94 -8.81 -10.26 0.23
CA ARG A 94 -9.27 -11.43 0.96
C ARG A 94 -8.10 -12.02 1.72
N LEU A 95 -8.15 -11.93 3.05
CA LEU A 95 -7.06 -12.33 3.92
C LEU A 95 -7.55 -13.28 5.01
N THR A 96 -6.80 -14.38 5.20
CA THR A 96 -6.97 -15.30 6.32
C THR A 96 -5.64 -15.40 7.06
N SER A 97 -5.60 -14.93 8.30
CA SER A 97 -4.42 -15.05 9.17
C SER A 97 -4.31 -16.46 9.77
N SER A 98 -3.11 -16.85 10.17
CA SER A 98 -2.87 -18.13 10.86
C SER A 98 -3.37 -18.10 12.31
N ASN A 99 -3.45 -16.92 12.92
CA ASN A 99 -4.03 -16.68 14.22
C ASN A 99 -5.08 -15.56 14.11
N GLN A 100 -6.25 -15.77 14.70
CA GLN A 100 -7.34 -14.78 14.71
C GLN A 100 -6.97 -13.46 15.40
N ASP A 101 -6.07 -13.52 16.40
CA ASP A 101 -5.65 -12.37 17.19
C ASP A 101 -4.66 -11.45 16.45
N PHE A 102 -4.16 -11.88 15.29
CA PHE A 102 -3.30 -11.01 14.50
C PHE A 102 -4.10 -9.83 13.94
N ARG A 103 -3.65 -8.63 14.29
CA ARG A 103 -4.20 -7.40 13.73
C ARG A 103 -4.00 -7.39 12.21
N LYS A 104 -5.04 -7.02 11.48
CA LYS A 104 -5.01 -6.81 10.03
C LYS A 104 -5.14 -5.32 9.80
N THR A 105 -4.15 -4.74 9.16
CA THR A 105 -4.13 -3.31 8.88
C THR A 105 -3.85 -3.07 7.42
N TRP A 106 -4.72 -2.33 6.76
CA TRP A 106 -4.47 -1.80 5.44
C TRP A 106 -3.83 -0.42 5.56
N LEU A 107 -2.78 -0.17 4.77
CA LEU A 107 -1.98 1.04 4.86
C LEU A 107 -2.11 1.89 3.62
N LEU A 108 -2.26 3.20 3.80
CA LEU A 108 -2.22 4.19 2.75
C LEU A 108 -1.26 5.31 3.18
N HIS A 109 -0.34 5.68 2.29
CA HIS A 109 0.63 6.74 2.55
C HIS A 109 0.32 7.97 1.70
N SER A 110 0.62 9.15 2.24
CA SER A 110 0.54 10.42 1.52
C SER A 110 1.69 11.34 1.92
N ILE A 111 2.03 12.26 1.02
CA ILE A 111 3.06 13.27 1.26
C ILE A 111 2.49 14.41 2.10
N GLU A 112 1.30 14.88 1.72
CA GLU A 112 0.58 15.91 2.46
C GLU A 112 -0.42 15.30 3.42
N GLU A 113 -0.79 16.06 4.46
CA GLU A 113 -1.71 15.60 5.49
C GLU A 113 -3.06 15.23 4.91
N PRO A 114 -3.52 13.98 5.10
CA PRO A 114 -4.84 13.58 4.63
C PRO A 114 -5.95 14.11 5.53
N PHE A 115 -7.08 14.44 4.93
CA PHE A 115 -8.30 14.79 5.63
C PHE A 115 -9.22 13.57 5.74
N ILE A 116 -9.71 13.29 6.96
CA ILE A 116 -10.57 12.13 7.24
C ILE A 116 -11.96 12.64 7.61
N ASP A 117 -12.97 12.12 6.90
CA ASP A 117 -14.39 12.39 7.16
C ASP A 117 -15.18 11.06 7.12
N GLY A 118 -15.48 10.53 8.27
CA GLY A 118 -16.12 9.22 8.39
C GLY A 118 -15.28 8.12 7.71
N ILE A 119 -15.88 7.46 6.73
CA ILE A 119 -15.22 6.40 5.93
C ILE A 119 -14.40 6.95 4.76
N ASN A 120 -14.42 8.27 4.54
CA ASN A 120 -13.75 8.93 3.44
C ASN A 120 -12.43 9.54 3.86
N ILE A 121 -11.42 9.38 3.04
CA ILE A 121 -10.09 9.95 3.22
C ILE A 121 -9.75 10.72 1.96
N THR A 122 -9.57 12.03 2.10
CA THR A 122 -9.14 12.90 1.00
C THR A 122 -7.65 13.16 1.12
N ILE A 123 -6.92 12.84 0.07
CA ILE A 123 -5.50 13.15 -0.10
C ILE A 123 -5.40 14.16 -1.23
N THR A 124 -4.76 15.28 -0.95
CA THR A 124 -4.45 16.31 -1.93
C THR A 124 -2.94 16.40 -2.16
N ARG A 125 -2.56 16.92 -3.30
CA ARG A 125 -1.20 17.25 -3.64
C ARG A 125 -1.18 18.64 -4.25
N SER A 126 -0.81 19.61 -3.44
CA SER A 126 -0.90 21.03 -3.80
C SER A 126 0.45 21.76 -3.86
N ARG A 127 1.52 21.11 -3.38
CA ARG A 127 2.87 21.69 -3.39
C ARG A 127 3.56 21.48 -4.73
N LYS A 128 4.51 22.33 -5.08
CA LYS A 128 5.35 22.23 -6.29
C LYS A 128 4.53 22.14 -7.59
N ASP A 129 3.49 22.96 -7.72
CA ASP A 129 2.62 23.03 -8.90
C ASP A 129 1.81 21.76 -9.21
N TYR A 130 1.79 20.81 -8.29
CA TYR A 130 0.87 19.68 -8.38
C TYR A 130 -0.56 20.10 -8.02
N ASN A 131 -1.51 19.50 -8.68
CA ASN A 131 -2.94 19.69 -8.40
C ASN A 131 -3.67 18.33 -8.44
N GLY A 132 -3.20 17.41 -7.61
CA GLY A 132 -3.78 16.09 -7.51
C GLY A 132 -4.75 15.97 -6.34
N LYS A 133 -5.83 15.22 -6.56
CA LYS A 133 -6.77 14.85 -5.50
C LYS A 133 -7.17 13.40 -5.64
N MET A 134 -7.14 12.67 -4.53
CA MET A 134 -7.67 11.32 -4.40
C MET A 134 -8.66 11.28 -3.25
N ILE A 135 -9.79 10.62 -3.46
CA ILE A 135 -10.74 10.29 -2.40
C ILE A 135 -10.74 8.77 -2.26
N ASN A 136 -10.37 8.30 -1.09
CA ASN A 136 -10.48 6.90 -0.72
C ASN A 136 -11.72 6.71 0.13
N THR A 137 -12.60 5.80 -0.26
CA THR A 137 -13.79 5.42 0.52
C THR A 137 -13.65 3.97 0.96
N THR A 138 -13.71 3.73 2.26
CA THR A 138 -13.65 2.38 2.81
C THR A 138 -15.03 1.77 2.86
N LEU A 139 -15.23 0.69 2.08
CA LEU A 139 -16.51 -0.02 2.01
C LEU A 139 -16.55 -1.21 2.97
N PHE A 140 -15.39 -1.83 3.23
CA PHE A 140 -15.23 -2.94 4.16
C PHE A 140 -13.93 -2.78 4.97
N PRO A 141 -13.95 -3.09 6.28
CA PRO A 141 -15.13 -3.47 7.07
C PRO A 141 -16.18 -2.37 7.09
N ALA A 142 -17.44 -2.73 7.47
CA ALA A 142 -18.50 -1.74 7.64
C ALA A 142 -18.12 -0.69 8.70
N SER A 143 -18.68 0.51 8.60
CA SER A 143 -18.31 1.68 9.41
C SER A 143 -18.25 1.42 10.92
N ASP A 144 -19.14 0.57 11.41
CA ASP A 144 -19.23 0.26 12.85
C ASP A 144 -18.05 -0.58 13.38
N ASN A 145 -17.31 -1.21 12.46
CA ASN A 145 -16.15 -2.02 12.77
C ASN A 145 -14.84 -1.45 12.18
N LEU A 146 -14.91 -0.26 11.59
CA LEU A 146 -13.78 0.38 10.96
C LEU A 146 -13.07 1.34 11.92
N LEU A 147 -11.82 1.07 12.21
CA LEU A 147 -10.94 2.02 12.87
C LEU A 147 -10.00 2.67 11.86
N ILE A 148 -10.04 3.99 11.77
CA ILE A 148 -9.13 4.78 10.93
C ILE A 148 -8.18 5.55 11.85
N LYS A 149 -6.87 5.34 11.68
CA LYS A 149 -5.84 6.06 12.41
C LYS A 149 -4.94 6.80 11.42
N LYS A 150 -4.69 8.08 11.70
CA LYS A 150 -3.73 8.92 10.98
C LYS A 150 -2.47 9.09 11.80
N ILE A 151 -1.31 8.81 11.20
CA ILE A 151 0.01 8.95 11.82
C ILE A 151 0.89 9.75 10.88
N GLY A 152 1.64 10.69 11.37
CA GLY A 152 2.56 11.49 10.57
C GLY A 152 2.73 12.91 11.09
N GLY A 153 3.37 13.75 10.30
CA GLY A 153 3.76 15.10 10.68
C GLY A 153 5.05 15.13 11.49
N THR A 154 5.44 16.33 11.92
CA THR A 154 6.72 16.57 12.57
C THR A 154 6.96 15.63 13.78
N GLY A 155 8.04 14.85 13.71
CA GLY A 155 8.43 13.90 14.73
C GLY A 155 7.73 12.53 14.64
N HIS A 156 6.85 12.32 13.64
CA HIS A 156 6.12 11.08 13.41
C HIS A 156 6.15 10.64 11.93
N GLU A 157 7.04 11.21 11.14
CA GLU A 157 7.11 10.97 9.67
C GLU A 157 7.44 9.51 9.35
N PHE A 158 8.16 8.85 10.24
CA PHE A 158 8.60 7.46 10.09
C PHE A 158 8.25 6.62 11.33
N ASP A 159 7.12 6.92 11.95
CA ASP A 159 6.67 6.21 13.13
C ASP A 159 6.29 4.77 12.80
N VAL A 160 6.92 3.83 13.47
CA VAL A 160 6.60 2.40 13.42
C VAL A 160 6.37 1.92 14.86
N MET A 161 5.18 1.45 15.16
CA MET A 161 4.81 0.94 16.47
C MET A 161 5.10 1.92 17.63
N GLY A 162 4.96 3.23 17.38
CA GLY A 162 5.17 4.28 18.38
C GLY A 162 6.61 4.78 18.49
N THR A 163 7.51 4.31 17.63
CA THR A 163 8.89 4.80 17.55
C THR A 163 9.10 5.49 16.20
N ASN A 164 9.49 6.77 16.20
CA ASN A 164 9.87 7.46 15.00
C ASN A 164 11.30 7.06 14.59
N HIS A 165 11.46 6.56 13.37
CA HIS A 165 12.74 6.13 12.79
C HIS A 165 13.14 7.09 11.67
N PRO A 166 13.63 8.29 11.98
CA PRO A 166 14.00 9.24 10.94
C PRO A 166 15.07 8.63 10.04
N ALA A 167 14.88 8.75 8.74
CA ALA A 167 15.86 8.24 7.79
C ALA A 167 17.19 8.95 8.00
N ILE A 168 18.23 8.18 8.27
CA ILE A 168 19.59 8.66 8.27
C ILE A 168 19.94 8.93 6.80
N ASN A 169 20.24 10.19 6.46
CA ASN A 169 20.58 10.62 5.09
C ASN A 169 19.41 10.77 4.12
N LEU A 170 18.24 11.21 4.57
CA LEU A 170 17.30 11.81 3.62
C LEU A 170 17.98 13.05 3.03
N PRO A 171 18.02 13.16 1.70
CA PRO A 171 18.38 14.42 1.07
C PRO A 171 17.48 15.53 1.62
N ASP A 172 18.03 16.73 1.79
CA ASP A 172 17.27 17.89 2.23
C ASP A 172 16.01 18.03 1.34
N PRO A 173 14.80 17.97 1.91
CA PRO A 173 13.56 18.10 1.13
C PRO A 173 13.48 19.42 0.34
N ALA A 174 14.25 20.44 0.75
CA ALA A 174 14.31 21.70 0.04
C ALA A 174 15.16 21.62 -1.25
N THR A 175 16.03 20.65 -1.37
CA THR A 175 17.00 20.54 -2.48
C THR A 175 16.77 19.36 -3.41
N THR A 176 15.87 18.42 -3.07
CA THR A 176 15.58 17.23 -3.85
C THR A 176 14.17 17.22 -4.40
N SER A 177 14.03 16.60 -5.57
CA SER A 177 12.72 16.33 -6.17
C SER A 177 11.98 15.21 -5.44
N ASP A 178 12.69 14.41 -4.65
CA ASP A 178 12.15 13.23 -3.99
C ASP A 178 11.48 13.61 -2.68
N GLU A 179 10.23 13.28 -2.56
CA GLU A 179 9.42 13.55 -1.38
C GLU A 179 9.05 12.23 -0.71
N SER A 180 9.43 12.11 0.55
CA SER A 180 9.01 10.99 1.38
C SER A 180 7.55 11.14 1.77
N GLY A 181 6.79 10.04 1.78
CA GLY A 181 5.45 10.04 2.37
C GLY A 181 5.54 10.30 3.87
N SER A 182 5.06 11.46 4.32
CA SER A 182 5.16 11.88 5.72
C SER A 182 3.95 11.49 6.55
N TRP A 183 2.93 10.93 5.89
CA TRP A 183 1.68 10.55 6.54
C TRP A 183 1.31 9.12 6.20
N ARG A 184 0.82 8.41 7.20
CA ARG A 184 0.28 7.05 7.07
C ARG A 184 -1.13 7.00 7.63
N ILE A 185 -2.00 6.33 6.91
CA ILE A 185 -3.34 5.98 7.36
C ILE A 185 -3.38 4.48 7.57
N GLU A 186 -3.85 4.07 8.72
CA GLU A 186 -4.08 2.69 9.09
C GLU A 186 -5.58 2.43 9.15
N LEU A 187 -6.06 1.46 8.38
CA LEU A 187 -7.44 0.97 8.38
C LEU A 187 -7.47 -0.44 8.99
N SER A 188 -8.23 -0.65 10.06
CA SER A 188 -8.30 -1.96 10.74
C SER A 188 -9.69 -2.23 11.31
#